data_73a04e64b78d56ace8ba79a868a9a275
#
_entry.id   73a04e64b78d56ace8ba79a868a9a275
#
_cell.length_a   1.000
_cell.length_b   1.000
_cell.length_c   1.000
_cell.angle_alpha   90.00
_cell.angle_beta   90.00
_cell.angle_gamma   90.00
#
_symmetry.space_group_name_H-M   'P 1'
#
loop_
_entity.id
_entity.type
_entity.pdbx_description
1 polymer ?
#
loop_
_entity_poly.entity_id
_entity_poly.type
_entity_poly.pdbx_seq_one_letter_code
_entity_poly.pdbx_strand_id
1 'polypeptide(L)'
;MINKNFFFKGYRSTFTHDSPAIALTCCFIAIGALFKNLGFNIQESIFSTVLTYALPGSLVMAESMLIGASLLNIFLAVWFVNARLYPMAVSLFPLMMHKSQPKWKYYFSCHFIAVSAWLI
;
A
#
# COMPACT_ATOMS: atom_id res chain seq x y z
N MET A 1 2.62 -28.27 -13.22
CA MET A 1 3.42 -28.49 -11.99
C MET A 1 4.22 -27.23 -11.69
N ILE A 2 3.80 -26.45 -10.72
CA ILE A 2 4.57 -25.27 -10.27
C ILE A 2 5.76 -25.81 -9.50
N ASN A 3 6.94 -25.56 -10.04
CA ASN A 3 8.19 -26.06 -9.49
C ASN A 3 8.43 -25.44 -8.11
N LYS A 4 8.34 -26.23 -7.03
CA LYS A 4 8.55 -25.79 -5.64
C LYS A 4 9.86 -25.02 -5.44
N ASN A 5 10.86 -25.31 -6.25
CA ASN A 5 12.16 -24.63 -6.24
C ASN A 5 12.08 -23.17 -6.69
N PHE A 6 11.09 -22.81 -7.52
CA PHE A 6 10.87 -21.42 -7.95
C PHE A 6 10.27 -20.57 -6.82
N PHE A 7 9.37 -21.16 -6.06
CA PHE A 7 8.75 -20.52 -4.89
C PHE A 7 9.77 -20.26 -3.76
N PHE A 8 10.61 -21.25 -3.49
CA PHE A 8 11.67 -21.14 -2.49
C PHE A 8 12.74 -20.11 -2.88
N LYS A 9 13.07 -20.03 -4.18
CA LYS A 9 14.04 -19.06 -4.69
C LYS A 9 13.50 -17.63 -4.62
N GLY A 10 12.22 -17.43 -4.93
CA GLY A 10 11.53 -16.15 -4.76
C GLY A 10 11.45 -15.73 -3.30
N TYR A 11 11.07 -16.64 -2.41
CA TYR A 11 10.99 -16.37 -0.98
C TYR A 11 12.35 -15.99 -0.37
N ARG A 12 13.42 -16.69 -0.76
CA ARG A 12 14.78 -16.40 -0.31
C ARG A 12 15.32 -15.08 -0.86
N SER A 13 14.95 -14.71 -2.08
CA SER A 13 15.31 -13.42 -2.68
C SER A 13 14.60 -12.24 -1.99
N THR A 14 13.41 -12.46 -1.46
CA THR A 14 12.63 -11.44 -0.75
C THR A 14 13.21 -11.13 0.65
N PHE A 15 13.97 -12.05 1.23
CA PHE A 15 14.57 -11.91 2.57
C PHE A 15 16.07 -11.58 2.56
N THR A 16 16.67 -11.31 1.40
CA THR A 16 18.06 -10.84 1.34
C THR A 16 18.17 -9.39 1.81
N HIS A 17 19.33 -9.02 2.33
CA HIS A 17 19.63 -7.76 3.04
C HIS A 17 19.25 -6.47 2.28
N ASP A 18 19.06 -6.53 0.98
CA ASP A 18 18.67 -5.42 0.10
C ASP A 18 17.18 -5.48 -0.33
N SER A 19 16.37 -6.24 0.41
CA SER A 19 14.99 -6.47 0.02
C SER A 19 14.10 -5.27 0.37
N PRO A 20 13.30 -4.78 -0.58
CA PRO A 20 12.30 -3.74 -0.32
C PRO A 20 11.26 -4.18 0.75
N ALA A 21 11.11 -5.47 1.00
CA ALA A 21 10.21 -6.00 2.01
C ALA A 21 10.62 -5.60 3.44
N ILE A 22 11.92 -5.58 3.75
CA ILE A 22 12.43 -5.15 5.05
C ILE A 22 12.16 -3.65 5.26
N ALA A 23 12.44 -2.84 4.24
CA ALA A 23 12.17 -1.40 4.28
C ALA A 23 10.68 -1.11 4.48
N LEU A 24 9.80 -1.81 3.76
CA LEU A 24 8.35 -1.69 3.92
C LEU A 24 7.88 -2.09 5.32
N THR A 25 8.43 -3.17 5.87
CA THR A 25 8.08 -3.63 7.23
C THR A 25 8.48 -2.57 8.27
N CYS A 26 9.68 -2.02 8.18
CA CYS A 26 10.13 -0.93 9.06
C CYS A 26 9.24 0.31 8.94
N CYS A 27 8.83 0.68 7.73
CA CYS A 27 7.92 1.81 7.50
C CYS A 27 6.55 1.57 8.14
N PHE A 28 5.99 0.37 8.03
CA PHE A 28 4.70 0.03 8.66
C PHE A 28 4.79 0.04 10.19
N ILE A 29 5.90 -0.40 10.76
CA ILE A 29 6.13 -0.32 12.21
C ILE A 29 6.20 1.14 12.65
N ALA A 30 6.90 1.99 11.92
CA ALA A 30 7.00 3.42 12.21
C ALA A 30 5.62 4.11 12.13
N ILE A 31 4.81 3.81 11.13
CA ILE A 31 3.45 4.33 11.00
C ILE A 31 2.56 3.85 12.16
N GLY A 32 2.67 2.59 12.54
CA GLY A 32 1.94 2.04 13.69
C GLY A 32 2.29 2.77 15.00
N ALA A 33 3.56 3.07 15.22
CA ALA A 33 4.01 3.86 16.36
C ALA A 33 3.45 5.29 16.33
N LEU A 34 3.36 5.89 15.15
CA LEU A 34 2.82 7.22 14.92
C LEU A 34 1.31 7.28 15.23
N PHE A 35 0.56 6.30 14.79
CA PHE A 35 -0.87 6.17 15.12
C PHE A 35 -1.11 5.96 16.60
N LYS A 36 -0.24 5.20 17.27
CA LYS A 36 -0.30 5.06 18.74
C LYS A 36 -0.10 6.37 19.45
N ASN A 37 0.83 7.21 19.01
CA ASN A 37 1.07 8.54 19.59
C ASN A 37 -0.12 9.49 19.36
N LEU A 38 -0.87 9.30 18.30
CA LEU A 38 -2.11 10.03 18.01
C LEU A 38 -3.31 9.58 18.87
N GLY A 39 -3.15 8.51 19.67
CA GLY A 39 -4.21 7.96 20.51
C GLY A 39 -5.20 7.07 19.77
N PHE A 40 -4.87 6.62 18.56
CA PHE A 40 -5.73 5.69 17.82
C PHE A 40 -5.77 4.31 18.49
N ASN A 41 -6.96 3.74 18.53
CA ASN A 41 -7.16 2.36 18.92
C ASN A 41 -6.56 1.42 17.85
N ILE A 42 -6.15 0.22 18.26
CA ILE A 42 -5.57 -0.78 17.34
C ILE A 42 -6.50 -1.06 16.17
N GLN A 43 -7.81 -1.16 16.41
CA GLN A 43 -8.82 -1.39 15.38
C GLN A 43 -8.90 -0.24 14.37
N GLU A 44 -8.85 1.00 14.83
CA GLU A 44 -8.85 2.19 13.99
C GLU A 44 -7.59 2.29 13.13
N SER A 45 -6.45 1.96 13.72
CA SER A 45 -5.16 1.94 13.02
C SER A 45 -5.14 0.90 11.89
N ILE A 46 -5.62 -0.31 12.16
CA ILE A 46 -5.71 -1.37 11.15
C ILE A 46 -6.69 -0.97 10.04
N PHE A 47 -7.86 -0.47 10.40
CA PHE A 47 -8.87 -0.04 9.42
C PHE A 47 -8.35 1.09 8.52
N SER A 48 -7.70 2.08 9.11
CA SER A 48 -7.08 3.19 8.37
C SER A 48 -5.99 2.70 7.42
N THR A 49 -5.13 1.78 7.87
CA THR A 49 -4.05 1.23 7.06
C THR A 49 -4.58 0.41 5.88
N VAL A 50 -5.61 -0.41 6.12
CA VAL A 50 -6.25 -1.20 5.06
C VAL A 50 -6.95 -0.30 4.05
N LEU A 51 -7.62 0.75 4.50
CA LEU A 51 -8.35 1.67 3.63
C LEU A 51 -7.40 2.50 2.77
N THR A 52 -6.31 2.99 3.34
CA THR A 52 -5.36 3.85 2.64
C THR A 52 -4.37 3.04 1.80
N TYR A 53 -3.99 1.86 2.26
CA TYR A 53 -3.02 0.90 1.68
C TYR A 53 -1.79 1.53 0.99
N ALA A 54 -1.51 2.77 1.26
CA ALA A 54 -0.39 3.51 0.70
C ALA A 54 0.41 4.16 1.82
N LEU A 55 1.64 3.72 2.00
CA LEU A 55 2.56 4.26 3.01
C LEU A 55 2.61 5.79 3.03
N PRO A 56 2.81 6.48 1.90
CA PRO A 56 2.89 7.93 1.90
C PRO A 56 1.54 8.60 2.22
N GLY A 57 0.42 8.00 1.84
CA GLY A 57 -0.90 8.50 2.18
C GLY A 57 -1.20 8.41 3.67
N SER A 58 -0.85 7.30 4.31
CA SER A 58 -1.00 7.11 5.76
C SER A 58 -0.13 8.08 6.56
N LEU A 59 1.08 8.35 6.08
CA LEU A 59 2.01 9.26 6.73
C LEU A 59 1.51 10.70 6.66
N VAL A 60 1.09 11.16 5.50
CA VAL A 60 0.49 12.49 5.31
C VAL A 60 -0.78 12.66 6.15
N MET A 61 -1.61 11.62 6.25
CA MET A 61 -2.80 11.64 7.09
C MET A 61 -2.43 11.83 8.55
N ALA A 62 -1.48 11.05 9.06
CA ALA A 62 -1.03 11.13 10.45
C ALA A 62 -0.39 12.49 10.77
N GLU A 63 0.47 13.01 9.91
CA GLU A 63 1.09 14.33 10.08
C GLU A 63 0.04 15.45 10.05
N SER A 64 -0.91 15.39 9.13
CA SER A 64 -1.98 16.38 9.04
C SER A 64 -2.87 16.41 10.29
N MET A 65 -3.09 15.24 10.89
CA MET A 65 -3.82 15.14 12.16
C MET A 65 -3.03 15.71 13.32
N LEU A 66 -1.71 15.50 13.36
CA LEU A 66 -0.83 16.06 14.42
C LEU A 66 -0.84 17.59 14.44
N ILE A 67 -0.88 18.23 13.29
CA ILE A 67 -0.95 19.70 13.17
C ILE A 67 -2.36 20.26 13.32
N GLY A 68 -3.36 19.41 13.56
CA GLY A 68 -4.76 19.82 13.73
C GLY A 68 -5.41 20.34 12.45
N ALA A 69 -5.01 19.84 11.28
CA ALA A 69 -5.59 20.24 10.01
C ALA A 69 -7.07 19.89 9.93
N SER A 70 -7.85 20.68 9.17
CA SER A 70 -9.26 20.38 8.96
C SER A 70 -9.45 19.09 8.17
N LEU A 71 -10.56 18.40 8.42
CA LEU A 71 -10.90 17.14 7.75
C LEU A 71 -10.83 17.23 6.22
N LEU A 72 -11.25 18.36 5.66
CA LEU A 72 -11.20 18.61 4.22
C LEU A 72 -9.73 18.68 3.71
N ASN A 73 -8.87 19.36 4.44
CA ASN A 73 -7.46 19.45 4.09
C ASN A 73 -6.76 18.11 4.16
N ILE A 74 -7.06 17.30 5.18
CA ILE A 74 -6.55 15.93 5.32
C ILE A 74 -6.99 15.08 4.12
N PHE A 75 -8.27 15.13 3.78
CA PHE A 75 -8.82 14.39 2.65
C PHE A 75 -8.15 14.77 1.32
N LEU A 76 -8.02 16.06 1.04
CA LEU A 76 -7.36 16.56 -0.18
C LEU A 76 -5.89 16.17 -0.23
N ALA A 77 -5.15 16.31 0.88
CA ALA A 77 -3.75 15.95 0.94
C ALA A 77 -3.52 14.46 0.67
N VAL A 78 -4.30 13.60 1.30
CA VAL A 78 -4.22 12.15 1.09
C VAL A 78 -4.61 11.79 -0.35
N TRP A 79 -5.65 12.42 -0.90
CA TRP A 79 -6.04 12.21 -2.29
C TRP A 79 -4.92 12.59 -3.27
N PHE A 80 -4.34 13.78 -3.14
CA PHE A 80 -3.25 14.21 -4.02
C PHE A 80 -2.04 13.27 -3.96
N VAL A 81 -1.66 12.83 -2.78
CA VAL A 81 -0.54 11.89 -2.62
C VAL A 81 -0.85 10.54 -3.27
N ASN A 82 -2.08 10.07 -3.17
CA ASN A 82 -2.50 8.80 -3.76
C ASN A 82 -2.80 8.91 -5.27
N ALA A 83 -3.06 10.11 -5.79
CA ALA A 83 -3.33 10.34 -7.21
C ALA A 83 -2.18 9.87 -8.12
N ARG A 84 -0.95 9.84 -7.64
CA ARG A 84 0.20 9.29 -8.37
C ARG A 84 0.08 7.81 -8.70
N LEU A 85 -0.73 7.07 -7.94
CA LEU A 85 -0.98 5.64 -8.19
C LEU A 85 -1.92 5.43 -9.38
N TYR A 86 -2.66 6.45 -9.77
CA TYR A 86 -3.62 6.38 -10.87
C TYR A 86 -2.96 6.05 -12.23
N PRO A 87 -1.93 6.77 -12.70
CA PRO A 87 -1.27 6.44 -13.97
C PRO A 87 -0.63 5.05 -13.94
N MET A 88 -0.18 4.61 -12.78
CA MET A 88 0.39 3.28 -12.57
C MET A 88 -0.68 2.19 -12.72
N ALA A 89 -1.86 2.37 -12.11
CA ALA A 89 -2.98 1.46 -12.25
C ALA A 89 -3.47 1.38 -13.71
N VAL A 90 -3.56 2.52 -14.39
CA VAL A 90 -3.96 2.58 -15.81
C VAL A 90 -2.98 1.85 -16.72
N SER A 91 -1.68 1.93 -16.45
CA SER A 91 -0.64 1.24 -17.23
C SER A 91 -0.67 -0.28 -17.03
N LEU A 92 -1.01 -0.74 -15.83
CA LEU A 92 -1.10 -2.17 -15.52
C LEU A 92 -2.41 -2.80 -15.98
N PHE A 93 -3.46 -2.02 -16.11
CA PHE A 93 -4.79 -2.50 -16.44
C PHE A 93 -4.85 -3.37 -17.71
N PRO A 94 -4.25 -2.96 -18.87
CA PRO A 94 -4.26 -3.78 -20.06
C PRO A 94 -3.45 -5.07 -19.92
N LEU A 95 -2.41 -5.08 -19.09
CA LEU A 95 -1.60 -6.29 -18.82
C LEU A 95 -2.36 -7.32 -17.97
N MET A 96 -3.24 -6.85 -17.09
CA MET A 96 -4.04 -7.68 -16.19
C MET A 96 -5.33 -8.20 -16.85
N MET A 97 -5.80 -7.57 -17.92
CA MET A 97 -7.03 -7.96 -18.62
C MET A 97 -6.86 -9.28 -19.35
N HIS A 98 -7.10 -10.37 -18.68
CA HIS A 98 -7.27 -11.67 -19.33
C HIS A 98 -8.75 -11.88 -19.67
N LYS A 99 -9.04 -12.26 -20.90
CA LYS A 99 -10.38 -12.39 -21.51
C LYS A 99 -11.41 -13.22 -20.72
N SER A 100 -10.98 -13.93 -19.68
CA SER A 100 -11.79 -14.95 -18.99
C SER A 100 -12.27 -14.56 -17.58
N GLN A 101 -11.94 -13.36 -17.05
CA GLN A 101 -12.26 -13.03 -15.67
C GLN A 101 -13.31 -11.92 -15.55
N PRO A 102 -14.21 -11.96 -14.55
CA PRO A 102 -15.19 -10.91 -14.31
C PRO A 102 -14.54 -9.59 -13.92
N LYS A 103 -15.01 -8.49 -14.50
CA LYS A 103 -14.47 -7.13 -14.34
C LYS A 103 -14.35 -6.68 -12.86
N TRP A 104 -15.23 -7.16 -12.00
CA TRP A 104 -15.22 -6.86 -10.57
C TRP A 104 -13.90 -7.21 -9.87
N LYS A 105 -13.29 -8.34 -10.23
CA LYS A 105 -12.01 -8.77 -9.65
C LYS A 105 -10.87 -7.80 -9.96
N TYR A 106 -10.92 -7.16 -11.13
CA TYR A 106 -9.89 -6.18 -11.51
C TYR A 106 -9.97 -4.91 -10.68
N TYR A 107 -11.17 -4.42 -10.40
CA TYR A 107 -11.34 -3.24 -9.53
C TYR A 107 -10.82 -3.50 -8.11
N PHE A 108 -11.08 -4.69 -7.59
CA PHE A 108 -10.58 -5.08 -6.28
C PHE A 108 -9.06 -5.23 -6.26
N SER A 109 -8.49 -5.80 -7.31
CA SER A 109 -7.03 -5.93 -7.46
C SER A 109 -6.33 -4.58 -7.59
N CYS A 110 -6.94 -3.60 -8.24
CA CYS A 110 -6.37 -2.25 -8.38
C CYS A 110 -6.16 -1.55 -7.04
N HIS A 111 -6.97 -1.85 -6.03
CA HIS A 111 -6.80 -1.29 -4.69
C HIS A 111 -5.49 -1.76 -4.02
N PHE A 112 -5.05 -2.97 -4.32
CA PHE A 112 -3.86 -3.60 -3.73
C PHE A 112 -2.58 -3.41 -4.56
N ILE A 113 -2.62 -2.61 -5.60
CA ILE A 113 -1.43 -2.32 -6.40
C ILE A 113 -0.50 -1.42 -5.60
N ALA A 114 0.64 -1.97 -5.21
CA ALA A 114 1.70 -1.25 -4.53
C ALA A 114 2.90 -1.02 -5.47
N VAL A 115 3.69 -0.02 -5.18
CA VAL A 115 4.91 0.32 -5.95
C VAL A 115 5.87 -0.87 -6.06
N SER A 116 5.92 -1.70 -5.01
CA SER A 116 6.73 -2.91 -4.99
C SER A 116 6.33 -3.95 -6.04
N ALA A 117 5.07 -3.96 -6.47
CA ALA A 117 4.60 -4.87 -7.51
C ALA A 117 5.15 -4.51 -8.92
N TRP A 118 5.67 -3.30 -9.09
CA TRP A 118 6.28 -2.84 -10.34
C TRP A 118 7.75 -3.23 -10.49
N LEU A 119 8.40 -3.56 -9.38
CA LEU A 119 9.83 -3.89 -9.35
C LEU A 119 10.10 -5.40 -9.55
N ILE A 120 9.07 -6.21 -9.65
CA ILE A 120 9.12 -7.65 -9.90
C ILE A 120 8.76 -7.96 -11.34
#